data_677667f13b16949f9ff2ef570786ad44
#
_entry.id   677667f13b16949f9ff2ef570786ad44
#
_cell.length_a   1.000
_cell.length_b   1.000
_cell.length_c   1.000
_cell.angle_alpha   90.00
_cell.angle_beta   90.00
_cell.angle_gamma   90.00
#
_symmetry.space_group_name_H-M   'P 1'
#
loop_
_entity.id
_entity.type
_entity.pdbx_description
1 polymer ?
#
loop_
_entity_poly.entity_id
_entity_poly.type
_entity_poly.pdbx_seq_one_letter_code
_entity_poly.pdbx_strand_id
1 'polypeptide(L)' 'MRVRASNILWDTDGDESVKLPHETIIDIDDDCDMNMETADYLSDKYGYCVIALDVTLAQ' A
#
# COMPACT_ATOMS: atom_id res chain seq x y z
N MET A 1 11.72 -2.20 -8.79
CA MET A 1 12.24 -2.15 -7.39
C MET A 1 11.23 -2.80 -6.47
N ARG A 2 11.71 -3.60 -5.54
CA ARG A 2 10.84 -4.27 -4.57
C ARG A 2 10.77 -3.44 -3.30
N VAL A 3 9.55 -3.19 -2.83
CA VAL A 3 9.34 -2.40 -1.62
C VAL A 3 8.44 -3.15 -0.66
N ARG A 4 8.62 -2.86 0.63
CA ARG A 4 7.73 -3.32 1.69
C ARG A 4 6.85 -2.17 2.13
N ALA A 5 5.55 -2.36 2.02
CA ALA A 5 4.57 -1.43 2.59
C ALA A 5 4.14 -1.98 3.94
N SER A 6 4.20 -1.16 4.99
CA SER A 6 3.84 -1.57 6.34
C SER A 6 3.03 -0.48 7.02
N ASN A 7 2.42 -0.83 8.14
CA ASN A 7 1.57 0.09 8.90
C ASN A 7 0.52 0.76 8.01
N ILE A 8 -0.06 -0.03 7.10
CA ILE A 8 -1.00 0.50 6.11
C ILE A 8 -2.32 0.83 6.79
N LEU A 9 -2.76 2.07 6.65
CA LEU A 9 -4.06 2.52 7.14
C LEU A 9 -4.99 2.72 5.94
N TRP A 10 -6.04 1.93 5.88
CA TRP A 10 -6.99 1.93 4.77
C TRP A 10 -8.22 2.76 5.10
N ASP A 11 -8.78 3.41 4.08
CA ASP A 11 -10.07 4.07 4.19
C ASP A 11 -11.15 3.09 3.74
N THR A 12 -11.82 2.46 4.69
CA THR A 12 -12.86 1.47 4.42
C THR A 12 -14.27 2.02 4.73
N ASP A 13 -14.41 3.32 4.91
CA ASP A 13 -15.67 3.99 5.25
C ASP A 13 -16.33 3.40 6.52
N GLY A 14 -15.49 2.94 7.46
CA GLY A 14 -15.99 2.36 8.70
C GLY A 14 -16.48 0.93 8.61
N ASP A 15 -16.27 0.27 7.47
CA ASP A 15 -16.68 -1.12 7.29
C ASP A 15 -15.67 -2.05 7.95
N GLU A 16 -16.00 -2.56 9.12
CA GLU A 16 -15.13 -3.43 9.90
C GLU A 16 -15.07 -4.86 9.36
N SER A 17 -15.97 -5.21 8.43
CA SER A 17 -15.95 -6.55 7.83
C SER A 17 -14.86 -6.71 6.77
N VAL A 18 -14.31 -5.59 6.29
CA VAL A 18 -13.26 -5.62 5.27
C VAL A 18 -11.95 -6.03 5.91
N LYS A 19 -11.30 -7.04 5.30
CA LYS A 19 -9.99 -7.51 5.76
C LYS A 19 -8.96 -7.19 4.71
N LEU A 20 -8.05 -6.27 5.07
CA LEU A 20 -6.98 -5.83 4.18
C LEU A 20 -5.64 -6.03 4.88
N PRO A 21 -4.56 -6.26 4.10
CA PRO A 21 -3.24 -6.46 4.72
C PRO A 21 -2.73 -5.18 5.35
N HIS A 22 -2.03 -5.30 6.47
CA HIS A 22 -1.33 -4.18 7.09
C HIS A 22 0.10 -4.08 6.60
N GLU A 23 0.59 -5.14 5.97
CA GLU A 23 1.96 -5.21 5.44
C GLU A 23 1.96 -6.08 4.19
N THR A 24 2.67 -5.65 3.17
CA THR A 24 2.81 -6.42 1.94
C THR A 24 4.08 -6.01 1.21
N ILE A 25 4.56 -6.88 0.32
CA ILE A 25 5.72 -6.60 -0.51
C ILE A 25 5.26 -6.57 -1.96
N ILE A 26 5.62 -5.50 -2.68
CA ILE A 26 5.26 -5.33 -4.07
C ILE A 26 6.46 -4.87 -4.89
N ASP A 27 6.34 -5.01 -6.22
CA ASP A 27 7.31 -4.48 -7.16
C ASP A 27 6.73 -3.24 -7.83
N ILE A 28 7.52 -2.17 -7.86
CA ILE A 28 7.15 -0.91 -8.52
C ILE A 28 8.29 -0.46 -9.42
N ASP A 29 8.02 0.53 -10.27
CA ASP A 29 9.03 1.08 -11.15
C ASP A 29 10.08 1.87 -10.36
N ASP A 30 11.33 1.83 -10.82
CA ASP A 30 12.44 2.51 -10.15
C ASP A 30 12.38 4.03 -10.29
N ASP A 31 11.67 4.53 -11.30
CA ASP A 31 11.63 5.95 -11.64
C ASP A 31 10.51 6.72 -10.95
N CYS A 32 9.77 6.08 -10.05
CA CYS A 32 8.58 6.70 -9.45
C CYS A 32 8.79 7.01 -7.97
N ASP A 33 7.88 7.81 -7.43
CA ASP A 33 7.83 8.08 -5.99
C ASP A 33 7.36 6.81 -5.27
N MET A 34 8.22 6.25 -4.40
CA MET A 34 7.92 5.00 -3.70
C MET A 34 6.60 5.06 -2.93
N ASN A 35 6.38 6.14 -2.20
CA ASN A 35 5.16 6.25 -1.38
C ASN A 35 3.92 6.35 -2.23
N MET A 36 3.94 7.24 -3.22
CA MET A 36 2.78 7.46 -4.09
C MET A 36 2.47 6.23 -4.93
N GLU A 37 3.48 5.65 -5.56
CA GLU A 37 3.29 4.49 -6.43
C GLU A 37 2.79 3.28 -5.64
N THR A 38 3.32 3.07 -4.44
CA THR A 38 2.88 1.97 -3.59
C THR A 38 1.43 2.16 -3.16
N ALA A 39 1.06 3.37 -2.76
CA ALA A 39 -0.32 3.66 -2.38
C ALA A 39 -1.28 3.46 -3.55
N ASP A 40 -0.91 3.94 -4.73
CA ASP A 40 -1.72 3.76 -5.93
C ASP A 40 -1.89 2.29 -6.30
N TYR A 41 -0.81 1.53 -6.23
CA TYR A 41 -0.85 0.09 -6.52
C TYR A 41 -1.81 -0.63 -5.58
N LEU A 42 -1.70 -0.36 -4.29
CA LEU A 42 -2.54 -1.02 -3.28
C LEU A 42 -4.00 -0.60 -3.42
N SER A 43 -4.23 0.69 -3.65
CA SER A 43 -5.59 1.21 -3.84
C SER A 43 -6.27 0.56 -5.04
N ASP A 44 -5.55 0.42 -6.15
CA ASP A 44 -6.07 -0.19 -7.36
C ASP A 44 -6.35 -1.70 -7.17
N LYS A 45 -5.42 -2.38 -6.49
CA LYS A 45 -5.51 -3.82 -6.30
C LYS A 45 -6.66 -4.20 -5.36
N TYR A 46 -6.83 -3.47 -4.27
CA TYR A 46 -7.80 -3.82 -3.23
C TYR A 46 -9.10 -3.03 -3.30
N GLY A 47 -9.13 -1.95 -4.07
CA GLY A 47 -10.34 -1.15 -4.25
C GLY A 47 -10.65 -0.17 -3.13
N TYR A 48 -9.71 0.10 -2.24
CA TYR A 48 -9.86 1.06 -1.14
C TYR A 48 -8.71 2.03 -1.13
N CYS A 49 -8.96 3.27 -0.72
CA CYS A 49 -7.91 4.27 -0.61
C CYS A 49 -6.98 3.98 0.56
N VAL A 50 -5.71 4.29 0.39
CA VAL A 50 -4.72 4.20 1.46
C VAL A 50 -4.60 5.58 2.09
N ILE A 51 -4.83 5.68 3.40
CA ILE A 51 -4.72 6.94 4.15
C ILE A 51 -3.27 7.21 4.52
N ALA A 52 -2.58 6.18 4.98
CA ALA A 52 -1.19 6.29 5.40
C ALA A 52 -0.50 4.94 5.27
N LEU A 53 0.81 4.96 5.08
CA LEU A 53 1.62 3.75 5.06
C LEU A 53 3.08 4.13 5.22
N ASP A 54 3.89 3.14 5.60
CA ASP A 54 5.34 3.24 5.57
C ASP A 54 5.87 2.38 4.43
N VAL A 55 6.81 2.92 3.66
CA VAL A 55 7.41 2.20 2.53
C VAL A 55 8.92 2.16 2.71
N THR A 56 9.48 0.97 2.63
CA THR A 56 10.93 0.76 2.70
C THR A 56 11.35 -0.17 1.57
N LEU A 57 12.62 -0.15 1.23
CA LEU A 57 13.15 -1.09 0.25
C LEU A 57 13.13 -2.50 0.85
N ALA A 58 12.64 -3.45 0.06
CA ALA A 58 12.62 -4.86 0.42
C ALA A 58 13.52 -5.61 -0.55
N GLN A 59 14.48 -6.31 -0.02
CA GLN A 59 15.40 -7.09 -0.84
C GLN A 59 15.37 -8.54 -0.44
#